data_c2ae6e6ef4f4a0dbd0ab79e9330614a9
#
_entry.id   c2ae6e6ef4f4a0dbd0ab79e9330614a9
#
_cell.length_a   1.000
_cell.length_b   1.000
_cell.length_c   1.000
_cell.angle_alpha   90.00
_cell.angle_beta   90.00
_cell.angle_gamma   90.00
#
_symmetry.space_group_name_H-M   'P 1'
#
loop_
_entity.id
_entity.type
_entity.pdbx_description
1 polymer ?
#
loop_
_entity_poly.entity_id
_entity_poly.type
_entity_poly.pdbx_seq_one_letter_code
_entity_poly.pdbx_strand_id
1 'polypeptide(L)'
;MRRKDFFEFKQFTIDQRNAAMKVGTDSDLLGALAAGGTHILDIGTGTGVISLMLAQRCPDATIIAVEIDDHAIIDAAANFAASAWADRLTLVHASFQDFFAAQQAEGTLGAFDCVVCN
;
A
#
# COMPACT_ATOMS: atom_id res chain seq x y z
N MET A 1 25.82 -3.29 1.15
CA MET A 1 25.30 -2.51 0.03
C MET A 1 24.29 -1.49 0.54
N ARG A 2 24.42 -0.28 0.08
CA ARG A 2 23.57 0.81 0.49
C ARG A 2 22.27 0.79 -0.29
N ARG A 3 21.13 0.93 0.40
CA ARG A 3 19.83 1.02 -0.26
C ARG A 3 19.72 2.34 -1.00
N LYS A 4 19.06 2.29 -2.15
CA LYS A 4 18.76 3.49 -2.91
C LYS A 4 17.60 4.24 -2.27
N ASP A 5 17.55 5.55 -2.43
CA ASP A 5 16.41 6.36 -2.01
C ASP A 5 15.17 6.09 -2.86
N PHE A 6 15.37 5.62 -4.09
CA PHE A 6 14.29 5.26 -5.01
C PHE A 6 14.46 3.81 -5.45
N PHE A 7 13.35 3.12 -5.63
CA PHE A 7 13.34 1.77 -6.17
C PHE A 7 12.43 1.77 -7.40
N GLU A 8 12.97 1.40 -8.56
CA GLU A 8 12.26 1.45 -9.82
C GLU A 8 11.69 0.10 -10.20
N PHE A 9 10.41 0.11 -10.57
CA PHE A 9 9.74 -1.00 -11.22
C PHE A 9 9.53 -0.65 -12.68
N LYS A 10 9.12 -1.64 -13.47
CA LYS A 10 8.95 -1.46 -14.91
C LYS A 10 7.97 -0.34 -15.26
N GLN A 11 6.92 -0.13 -14.46
CA GLN A 11 5.87 0.85 -14.72
C GLN A 11 5.74 1.93 -13.67
N PHE A 12 6.51 1.87 -12.59
CA PHE A 12 6.45 2.87 -11.54
C PHE A 12 7.74 2.88 -10.71
N THR A 13 7.94 3.99 -10.01
CA THR A 13 9.08 4.20 -9.13
C THR A 13 8.58 4.39 -7.70
N ILE A 14 9.28 3.81 -6.73
CA ILE A 14 8.98 3.96 -5.32
C ILE A 14 9.94 4.95 -4.69
N ASP A 15 9.38 6.02 -4.11
CA ASP A 15 10.12 6.93 -3.25
C ASP A 15 10.12 6.37 -1.84
N GLN A 16 11.29 6.07 -1.31
CA GLN A 16 11.44 5.45 0.00
C GLN A 16 12.39 6.22 0.93
N ARG A 17 12.56 7.52 0.68
CA ARG A 17 13.52 8.33 1.43
C ARG A 17 13.18 8.43 2.91
N ASN A 18 11.91 8.46 3.26
CA ASN A 18 11.43 8.62 4.63
C ASN A 18 10.96 7.31 5.28
N ALA A 19 10.87 6.24 4.54
CA ALA A 19 10.35 4.98 5.07
C ALA A 19 11.32 4.33 6.05
N ALA A 20 10.79 3.82 7.16
CA ALA A 20 11.56 3.06 8.15
C ALA A 20 12.05 1.73 7.57
N MET A 21 11.21 1.08 6.75
CA MET A 21 11.55 -0.14 6.03
C MET A 21 11.53 0.16 4.54
N LYS A 22 12.64 -0.15 3.88
CA LYS A 22 12.79 0.05 2.43
C LYS A 22 12.27 -1.15 1.66
N VAL A 23 11.96 -0.94 0.38
CA VAL A 23 11.58 -2.04 -0.52
C VAL A 23 12.68 -3.08 -0.53
N GLY A 24 12.28 -4.33 -0.38
CA GLY A 24 13.18 -5.47 -0.37
C GLY A 24 12.50 -6.70 -0.96
N THR A 25 13.22 -7.82 -0.94
CA THR A 25 12.77 -9.07 -1.56
C THR A 25 11.44 -9.56 -1.00
N ASP A 26 11.23 -9.43 0.31
CA ASP A 26 10.00 -9.93 0.95
C ASP A 26 8.76 -9.17 0.48
N SER A 27 8.86 -7.83 0.39
CA SER A 27 7.76 -7.00 -0.10
C SER A 27 7.44 -7.28 -1.56
N ASP A 28 8.48 -7.42 -2.39
CA ASP A 28 8.33 -7.74 -3.80
C ASP A 28 7.65 -9.10 -3.99
N LEU A 29 8.08 -10.09 -3.21
CA LEU A 29 7.53 -11.44 -3.28
C LEU A 29 6.07 -11.45 -2.82
N LEU A 30 5.74 -10.76 -1.73
CA LEU A 30 4.37 -10.69 -1.24
C LEU A 30 3.45 -10.04 -2.28
N GLY A 31 3.87 -8.93 -2.88
CA GLY A 31 3.09 -8.27 -3.92
C GLY A 31 2.88 -9.14 -5.14
N ALA A 32 3.90 -9.90 -5.53
CA ALA A 32 3.82 -10.80 -6.69
C ALA A 32 2.93 -12.01 -6.44
N LEU A 33 2.89 -12.52 -5.20
CA LEU A 33 2.15 -13.73 -4.85
C LEU A 33 0.73 -13.47 -4.35
N ALA A 34 0.40 -12.25 -3.94
CA ALA A 34 -0.93 -11.92 -3.46
C ALA A 34 -1.98 -12.20 -4.54
N ALA A 35 -3.10 -12.78 -4.13
CA ALA A 35 -4.15 -13.18 -5.07
C ALA A 35 -4.80 -12.00 -5.78
N GLY A 36 -4.84 -10.83 -5.12
CA GLY A 36 -5.56 -9.68 -5.63
C GLY A 36 -7.06 -9.77 -5.37
N GLY A 37 -7.80 -8.83 -5.90
CA GLY A 37 -9.25 -8.73 -5.70
C GLY A 37 -9.76 -7.44 -6.32
N THR A 38 -10.97 -7.05 -5.93
CA THR A 38 -11.58 -5.78 -6.38
C THR A 38 -11.67 -4.75 -5.26
N HIS A 39 -11.70 -5.17 -4.00
CA HIS A 39 -11.65 -4.29 -2.82
C HIS A 39 -10.53 -4.79 -1.91
N ILE A 40 -9.39 -4.13 -1.97
CA ILE A 40 -8.16 -4.61 -1.35
C ILE A 40 -7.80 -3.72 -0.17
N LEU A 41 -7.41 -4.34 0.93
CA LEU A 41 -6.86 -3.66 2.10
C LEU A 41 -5.39 -4.04 2.25
N ASP A 42 -4.52 -3.03 2.30
CA ASP A 42 -3.08 -3.19 2.52
C ASP A 42 -2.72 -2.62 3.89
N ILE A 43 -2.44 -3.48 4.84
CA ILE A 43 -2.12 -3.11 6.21
C ILE A 43 -0.60 -3.01 6.37
N GLY A 44 -0.13 -1.85 6.86
CA GLY A 44 1.29 -1.59 6.97
C GLY A 44 1.92 -1.36 5.60
N THR A 45 1.33 -0.47 4.83
CA THR A 45 1.70 -0.28 3.41
C THR A 45 3.14 0.22 3.21
N GLY A 46 3.75 0.80 4.24
CA GLY A 46 5.12 1.33 4.14
C GLY A 46 5.23 2.39 3.07
N THR A 47 6.06 2.14 2.06
CA THR A 47 6.22 3.04 0.89
C THR A 47 5.09 2.91 -0.12
N GLY A 48 4.17 1.95 0.07
CA GLY A 48 3.06 1.73 -0.84
C GLY A 48 3.34 0.73 -1.96
N VAL A 49 4.47 0.02 -1.92
CA VAL A 49 4.90 -0.84 -3.03
C VAL A 49 3.89 -1.96 -3.34
N ILE A 50 3.35 -2.63 -2.33
CA ILE A 50 2.43 -3.74 -2.54
C ILE A 50 1.12 -3.22 -3.13
N SER A 51 0.59 -2.11 -2.61
CA SER A 51 -0.59 -1.47 -3.17
C SER A 51 -0.40 -1.11 -4.64
N LEU A 52 0.75 -0.57 -5.00
CA LEU A 52 1.04 -0.21 -6.39
C LEU A 52 1.15 -1.44 -7.30
N MET A 53 1.78 -2.51 -6.82
CA MET A 53 1.85 -3.76 -7.56
C MET A 53 0.45 -4.36 -7.80
N LEU A 54 -0.40 -4.32 -6.79
CA LEU A 54 -1.77 -4.81 -6.89
C LEU A 54 -2.63 -3.93 -7.79
N ALA A 55 -2.47 -2.61 -7.72
CA ALA A 55 -3.19 -1.69 -8.59
C ALA A 55 -2.85 -1.94 -10.06
N GLN A 56 -1.57 -2.20 -10.35
CA GLN A 56 -1.12 -2.53 -11.69
C GLN A 56 -1.72 -3.84 -12.18
N ARG A 57 -1.72 -4.86 -11.32
CA ARG A 57 -2.15 -6.22 -11.69
C ARG A 57 -3.67 -6.38 -11.72
N CYS A 58 -4.39 -5.62 -10.91
CA CYS A 58 -5.84 -5.71 -10.77
C CYS A 58 -6.48 -4.39 -11.24
N PRO A 59 -6.76 -4.22 -12.55
CA PRO A 59 -7.20 -2.93 -13.09
C PRO A 59 -8.52 -2.43 -12.53
N ASP A 60 -9.39 -3.33 -12.05
CA ASP A 60 -10.69 -2.96 -11.51
C ASP A 60 -10.68 -2.76 -9.99
N ALA A 61 -9.52 -2.89 -9.35
CA ALA A 61 -9.42 -2.84 -7.91
C ALA A 61 -9.39 -1.41 -7.37
N THR A 62 -10.06 -1.22 -6.23
CA THR A 62 -9.84 -0.09 -5.35
C THR A 62 -9.07 -0.57 -4.14
N ILE A 63 -8.12 0.21 -3.67
CA ILE A 63 -7.19 -0.20 -2.62
C ILE A 63 -7.19 0.84 -1.51
N ILE A 64 -7.40 0.38 -0.28
CA ILE A 64 -7.19 1.19 0.91
C ILE A 64 -5.90 0.71 1.56
N ALA A 65 -4.94 1.61 1.71
CA ALA A 65 -3.65 1.35 2.33
C ALA A 65 -3.58 2.05 3.67
N VAL A 66 -3.21 1.32 4.72
CA VAL A 66 -3.15 1.83 6.09
C VAL A 66 -1.71 1.83 6.56
N GLU A 67 -1.26 2.94 7.12
CA GLU A 67 0.09 3.09 7.65
C GLU A 67 0.06 3.97 8.88
N ILE A 68 0.73 3.53 9.96
CA ILE A 68 0.84 4.28 11.21
C ILE A 68 2.12 5.10 11.29
N ASP A 69 3.18 4.72 10.60
CA ASP A 69 4.47 5.39 10.69
C ASP A 69 4.44 6.74 10.00
N ASP A 70 4.79 7.79 10.76
CA ASP A 70 4.73 9.19 10.29
C ASP A 70 5.65 9.45 9.11
N HIS A 71 6.76 8.74 9.02
CA HIS A 71 7.73 8.92 7.93
C HIS A 71 7.33 8.13 6.69
N ALA A 72 6.92 6.89 6.86
CA ALA A 72 6.50 6.04 5.74
C ALA A 72 5.27 6.60 5.03
N ILE A 73 4.33 7.21 5.78
CA ILE A 73 3.12 7.77 5.18
C ILE A 73 3.44 8.87 4.16
N ILE A 74 4.52 9.62 4.37
CA ILE A 74 4.95 10.67 3.45
C ILE A 74 5.37 10.06 2.12
N ASP A 75 6.16 8.99 2.17
CA ASP A 75 6.62 8.30 0.96
C ASP A 75 5.47 7.62 0.24
N ALA A 76 4.58 6.96 0.98
CA ALA A 76 3.40 6.33 0.39
C ALA A 76 2.51 7.34 -0.32
N ALA A 77 2.25 8.48 0.30
CA ALA A 77 1.44 9.54 -0.30
C ALA A 77 2.05 10.06 -1.61
N ALA A 78 3.37 10.30 -1.61
CA ALA A 78 4.07 10.75 -2.80
C ALA A 78 4.04 9.70 -3.92
N ASN A 79 4.25 8.44 -3.57
CA ASN A 79 4.27 7.34 -4.54
C ASN A 79 2.89 7.11 -5.14
N PHE A 80 1.84 7.19 -4.35
CA PHE A 80 0.47 7.03 -4.84
C PHE A 80 0.09 8.18 -5.77
N ALA A 81 0.40 9.43 -5.36
CA ALA A 81 0.08 10.61 -6.17
C ALA A 81 0.79 10.61 -7.51
N ALA A 82 2.01 10.08 -7.56
CA ALA A 82 2.81 10.02 -8.79
C ALA A 82 2.42 8.85 -9.71
N SER A 83 1.62 7.91 -9.22
CA SER A 83 1.27 6.71 -9.99
C SER A 83 0.12 6.98 -10.97
N ALA A 84 0.00 6.09 -11.96
CA ALA A 84 -1.10 6.11 -12.91
C ALA A 84 -2.43 5.69 -12.26
N TRP A 85 -2.41 5.17 -11.02
CA TRP A 85 -3.56 4.57 -10.33
C TRP A 85 -4.01 5.38 -9.13
N ALA A 86 -3.58 6.64 -9.02
CA ALA A 86 -3.85 7.49 -7.86
C ALA A 86 -5.35 7.58 -7.51
N ASP A 87 -6.21 7.56 -8.51
CA ASP A 87 -7.67 7.64 -8.33
C ASP A 87 -8.28 6.39 -7.69
N ARG A 88 -7.56 5.27 -7.69
CA ARG A 88 -8.02 4.00 -7.10
C ARG A 88 -7.33 3.68 -5.77
N LEU A 89 -6.43 4.55 -5.30
CA LEU A 89 -5.64 4.35 -4.09
C LEU A 89 -6.07 5.35 -3.02
N THR A 90 -6.42 4.84 -1.85
CA THR A 90 -6.73 5.66 -0.67
C THR A 90 -5.73 5.34 0.42
N LEU A 91 -5.08 6.35 0.95
CA LEU A 91 -4.10 6.21 2.02
C LEU A 91 -4.70 6.70 3.34
N VAL A 92 -4.63 5.86 4.37
CA VAL A 92 -5.13 6.18 5.71
C VAL A 92 -3.97 6.15 6.70
N HIS A 93 -3.75 7.30 7.36
CA HIS A 93 -2.73 7.41 8.40
C HIS A 93 -3.36 7.05 9.75
N ALA A 94 -3.27 5.79 10.12
CA ALA A 94 -3.88 5.27 11.34
C ALA A 94 -3.23 3.94 11.74
N SER A 95 -3.44 3.56 13.00
CA SER A 95 -3.17 2.18 13.41
C SER A 95 -4.22 1.25 12.79
N PHE A 96 -3.86 -0.04 12.67
CA PHE A 96 -4.84 -1.02 12.23
C PHE A 96 -6.05 -1.07 13.17
N GLN A 97 -5.81 -0.98 14.48
CA GLN A 97 -6.88 -1.02 15.48
C GLN A 97 -7.88 0.13 15.30
N ASP A 98 -7.38 1.35 15.09
CA ASP A 98 -8.22 2.51 14.88
C ASP A 98 -8.98 2.43 13.56
N PHE A 99 -8.31 1.97 12.50
CA PHE A 99 -8.95 1.76 11.20
C PHE A 99 -10.06 0.72 11.31
N PHE A 100 -9.79 -0.41 11.96
CA PHE A 100 -10.74 -1.50 12.14
C PHE A 100 -11.96 -1.03 12.92
N ALA A 101 -11.75 -0.28 14.01
CA ALA A 101 -12.85 0.25 14.83
C ALA A 101 -13.74 1.22 14.03
N ALA A 102 -13.14 2.07 13.21
CA ALA A 102 -13.87 2.99 12.36
C ALA A 102 -14.72 2.26 11.32
N GLN A 103 -14.14 1.24 10.68
CA GLN A 103 -14.88 0.42 9.70
C GLN A 103 -16.03 -0.31 10.34
N GLN A 104 -15.86 -0.85 11.54
CA GLN A 104 -16.91 -1.54 12.28
C GLN A 104 -18.04 -0.58 12.64
N ALA A 105 -17.73 0.62 13.08
CA ALA A 105 -18.72 1.65 13.43
C ALA A 105 -19.54 2.09 12.21
N GLU A 106 -18.92 2.12 11.03
CA GLU A 106 -19.58 2.50 9.78
C GLU A 106 -20.33 1.32 9.13
N GLY A 107 -20.17 0.11 9.64
CA GLY A 107 -20.78 -1.08 9.06
C GLY A 107 -20.13 -1.55 7.76
N THR A 108 -18.90 -1.10 7.49
CA THR A 108 -18.18 -1.44 6.27
C THR A 108 -17.15 -2.57 6.45
N LEU A 109 -17.10 -3.14 7.65
CA LEU A 109 -16.24 -4.26 7.95
C LEU A 109 -16.66 -5.48 7.12
N GLY A 110 -15.71 -6.10 6.43
CA GLY A 110 -16.00 -7.22 5.54
C GLY A 110 -16.23 -6.82 4.09
N ALA A 111 -16.09 -5.54 3.77
CA ALA A 111 -16.20 -5.06 2.39
C ALA A 111 -15.00 -5.45 1.52
N PHE A 112 -13.92 -5.95 2.13
CA PHE A 112 -12.68 -6.29 1.42
C PHE A 112 -12.69 -7.75 0.99
N ASP A 113 -12.30 -8.01 -0.25
CA ASP A 113 -12.15 -9.37 -0.79
C ASP A 113 -10.70 -9.83 -0.83
N CYS A 114 -9.77 -8.95 -0.50
CA CYS A 114 -8.36 -9.28 -0.37
C CYS A 114 -7.73 -8.41 0.72
N VAL A 115 -7.01 -9.04 1.64
CA VAL A 115 -6.26 -8.34 2.68
C VAL A 115 -4.82 -8.79 2.63
N VAL A 116 -3.90 -7.83 2.51
CA VAL A 116 -2.48 -8.10 2.58
C VAL A 116 -1.91 -7.38 3.80
N CYS A 117 -0.95 -8.01 4.46
CA CYS A 117 -0.32 -7.48 5.65
C CYS A 117 1.18 -7.72 5.56
N ASN A 118 1.94 -6.65 5.61
CA ASN A 118 3.40 -6.75 5.51
C ASN A 118 4.07 -6.46 6.84
#